data_f8574dcc108279f02e8892247e3fe472
#
_entry.id   f8574dcc108279f02e8892247e3fe472
#
_cell.length_a   1.000
_cell.length_b   1.000
_cell.length_c   1.000
_cell.angle_alpha   90.00
_cell.angle_beta   90.00
_cell.angle_gamma   90.00
#
_symmetry.space_group_name_H-M   'P 1'
#
loop_
_entity.id
_entity.type
_entity.pdbx_description
1 polymer ?
#
loop_
_entity_poly.entity_id
_entity_poly.type
_entity_poly.pdbx_seq_one_letter_code
_entity_poly.pdbx_strand_id
1 'polypeptide(L)'
;KNEKILPLSIKKKVIWAGPYTASREFLSRWSIFGEHESVETIEEVLQKKQIEAECITGCNILSDAECKVWQVEQELSDKPRDEQWLETITQEDTVVCVLGEHESQSGEAASRAFLTLPEEQQVLFEKIAERTRNIVTVVIAGRPLDLRRISEKSKAVIMAWRPGTMGAEAIVDIVYGRINPSGKLSVSIPWCVGQVPISYWDVKTGHILTEDNSENRFTSRYMDIPNTPLYPFGYGLSYTEFDISDIDVQIGQDKKVHVHCNVCNTGNVAGAEVVQCYYETL
;
A
#
# COMPACT_ATOMS: atom_id res chain seq x y z
N LYS A 1 -7.23 -1.05 0.40
CA LYS A 1 -8.26 -1.73 1.20
C LYS A 1 -8.63 -0.86 2.39
N ASN A 2 -9.90 -0.78 2.74
CA ASN A 2 -10.39 -0.17 3.98
C ASN A 2 -11.71 -0.82 4.41
N GLU A 3 -11.71 -1.53 5.52
CA GLU A 3 -12.90 -2.15 6.13
C GLU A 3 -13.54 -1.20 7.16
N LYS A 4 -13.69 0.06 6.80
CA LYS A 4 -14.29 1.11 7.64
C LYS A 4 -13.53 1.40 8.94
N ILE A 5 -12.23 1.11 9.00
CA ILE A 5 -11.38 1.49 10.12
C ILE A 5 -10.82 2.91 9.94
N LEU A 6 -10.52 3.30 8.69
CA LEU A 6 -10.04 4.65 8.36
C LEU A 6 -11.20 5.57 7.96
N PRO A 7 -11.09 6.88 8.26
CA PRO A 7 -10.02 7.51 9.03
C PRO A 7 -10.09 7.21 10.53
N LEU A 8 -8.91 7.23 11.19
CA LEU A 8 -8.81 7.06 12.65
C LEU A 8 -9.23 8.33 13.39
N SER A 9 -9.74 8.16 14.61
CA SER A 9 -10.05 9.27 15.50
C SER A 9 -8.79 9.72 16.26
N ILE A 10 -8.50 11.02 16.25
CA ILE A 10 -7.42 11.62 17.06
C ILE A 10 -7.67 11.54 18.58
N LYS A 11 -8.89 11.18 18.99
CA LYS A 11 -9.26 11.07 20.42
C LYS A 11 -8.88 9.72 21.03
N LYS A 12 -8.42 8.77 20.22
CA LYS A 12 -8.01 7.43 20.65
C LYS A 12 -6.51 7.32 20.52
N LYS A 13 -5.85 6.82 21.56
CA LYS A 13 -4.44 6.45 21.47
C LYS A 13 -4.29 5.36 20.41
N VAL A 14 -3.31 5.52 19.54
CA VAL A 14 -2.98 4.60 18.46
C VAL A 14 -1.51 4.21 18.59
N ILE A 15 -1.22 2.94 18.43
CA ILE A 15 0.15 2.44 18.39
C ILE A 15 0.62 2.48 16.92
N TRP A 16 1.72 3.16 16.65
CA TRP A 16 2.39 3.16 15.36
C TRP A 16 3.61 2.25 15.48
N ALA A 17 3.65 1.19 14.72
CA ALA A 17 4.68 0.16 14.81
C ALA A 17 5.35 -0.10 13.46
N GLY A 18 6.63 -0.44 13.52
CA GLY A 18 7.43 -0.77 12.34
C GLY A 18 8.56 0.23 12.10
N PRO A 19 9.56 -0.18 11.30
CA PRO A 19 10.82 0.56 11.17
C PRO A 19 10.65 1.95 10.56
N TYR A 20 9.62 2.15 9.75
CA TYR A 20 9.36 3.44 9.10
C TYR A 20 8.71 4.48 10.03
N THR A 21 8.40 4.15 11.28
CA THR A 21 7.89 5.14 12.24
C THR A 21 8.94 6.19 12.59
N ALA A 22 10.21 5.79 12.67
CA ALA A 22 11.35 6.64 13.00
C ALA A 22 12.37 6.79 11.86
N SER A 23 12.10 6.21 10.69
CA SER A 23 12.97 6.30 9.52
C SER A 23 12.64 7.53 8.66
N ARG A 24 13.68 8.06 7.99
CA ARG A 24 13.58 9.10 6.96
C ARG A 24 13.64 8.55 5.54
N GLU A 25 13.62 7.23 5.37
CA GLU A 25 13.79 6.48 4.13
C GLU A 25 12.55 6.54 3.20
N PHE A 26 11.97 7.72 3.01
CA PHE A 26 10.82 7.96 2.13
C PHE A 26 11.20 8.36 0.71
N LEU A 27 12.45 8.75 0.50
CA LEU A 27 12.97 9.07 -0.82
C LEU A 27 13.32 7.78 -1.59
N SER A 28 13.42 7.88 -2.90
CA SER A 28 13.96 6.79 -3.71
C SER A 28 15.47 6.99 -3.93
N ARG A 29 16.18 5.92 -4.23
CA ARG A 29 17.61 5.95 -4.56
C ARG A 29 17.97 6.96 -5.67
N TRP A 30 17.01 7.24 -6.56
CA TRP A 30 17.19 8.19 -7.66
C TRP A 30 16.78 9.62 -7.33
N SER A 31 16.47 9.91 -6.09
CA SER A 31 16.24 11.31 -5.63
C SER A 31 17.57 12.04 -5.45
N ILE A 32 18.26 12.30 -6.57
CA ILE A 32 19.65 12.82 -6.60
C ILE A 32 19.81 14.11 -5.82
N PHE A 33 18.80 14.97 -5.80
CA PHE A 33 18.78 16.23 -5.07
C PHE A 33 17.93 16.16 -3.79
N GLY A 34 17.50 14.98 -3.41
CA GLY A 34 16.75 14.78 -2.17
C GLY A 34 17.68 14.77 -0.96
N GLU A 35 17.35 15.57 0.05
CA GLU A 35 18.09 15.60 1.31
C GLU A 35 17.31 14.76 2.33
N HIS A 36 17.83 13.58 2.68
CA HIS A 36 17.19 12.67 3.66
C HIS A 36 17.01 13.36 5.02
N GLU A 37 17.94 14.24 5.42
CA GLU A 37 17.85 14.99 6.67
C GLU A 37 16.66 15.95 6.73
N SER A 38 16.17 16.40 5.56
CA SER A 38 14.99 17.26 5.47
C SER A 38 13.66 16.51 5.55
N VAL A 39 13.69 15.18 5.49
CA VAL A 39 12.49 14.33 5.56
C VAL A 39 12.08 14.15 7.02
N GLU A 40 10.88 14.56 7.38
CA GLU A 40 10.34 14.30 8.71
C GLU A 40 9.99 12.81 8.88
N THR A 41 10.23 12.26 10.08
CA THR A 41 9.73 10.93 10.44
C THR A 41 8.23 10.99 10.78
N ILE A 42 7.56 9.85 10.80
CA ILE A 42 6.16 9.78 11.25
C ILE A 42 6.04 10.23 12.70
N GLU A 43 6.97 9.82 13.56
CA GLU A 43 7.00 10.22 14.97
C GLU A 43 7.10 11.74 15.14
N GLU A 44 8.00 12.40 14.39
CA GLU A 44 8.13 13.88 14.41
C GLU A 44 6.84 14.57 13.94
N VAL A 45 6.21 14.07 12.88
CA VAL A 45 4.95 14.63 12.37
C VAL A 45 3.81 14.48 13.37
N LEU A 46 3.69 13.31 14.03
CA LEU A 46 2.68 13.08 15.06
C LEU A 46 2.85 14.07 16.23
N GLN A 47 4.09 14.25 16.70
CA GLN A 47 4.44 15.22 17.76
C GLN A 47 4.10 16.66 17.33
N LYS A 48 4.53 17.08 16.14
CA LYS A 48 4.28 18.41 15.55
C LYS A 48 2.77 18.69 15.44
N LYS A 49 1.98 17.69 15.08
CA LYS A 49 0.52 17.79 14.94
C LYS A 49 -0.23 17.58 16.28
N GLN A 50 0.49 17.36 17.38
CA GLN A 50 -0.06 17.11 18.72
C GLN A 50 -1.05 15.94 18.73
N ILE A 51 -0.75 14.88 18.01
CA ILE A 51 -1.53 13.65 17.98
C ILE A 51 -0.94 12.68 19.00
N GLU A 52 -1.75 12.26 19.97
CA GLU A 52 -1.33 11.28 20.96
C GLU A 52 -1.18 9.90 20.31
N ALA A 53 0.06 9.43 20.26
CA ALA A 53 0.41 8.14 19.67
C ALA A 53 1.65 7.56 20.35
N GLU A 54 1.77 6.25 20.33
CA GLU A 54 2.96 5.54 20.75
C GLU A 54 3.70 5.03 19.50
N CYS A 55 4.96 5.42 19.33
CA CYS A 55 5.77 5.02 18.18
C CYS A 55 6.82 4.00 18.59
N ILE A 56 6.83 2.84 17.92
CA ILE A 56 7.70 1.72 18.21
C ILE A 56 8.29 1.18 16.91
N THR A 57 9.60 1.19 16.74
CA THR A 57 10.23 0.65 15.53
C THR A 57 10.08 -0.87 15.43
N GLY A 58 10.18 -1.59 16.54
CA GLY A 58 9.98 -3.03 16.64
C GLY A 58 11.01 -3.91 15.93
N CYS A 59 11.51 -3.48 14.77
CA CYS A 59 12.58 -4.13 14.00
C CYS A 59 13.30 -3.10 13.12
N ASN A 60 14.38 -3.51 12.46
CA ASN A 60 15.03 -2.71 11.41
C ASN A 60 14.28 -2.83 10.07
N ILE A 61 14.60 -1.94 9.10
CA ILE A 61 14.09 -2.08 7.73
C ILE A 61 14.62 -3.38 7.12
N LEU A 62 15.92 -3.65 7.25
CA LEU A 62 16.59 -4.87 6.82
C LEU A 62 17.23 -5.58 8.01
N SER A 63 17.29 -6.90 7.99
CA SER A 63 18.12 -7.68 8.89
C SER A 63 19.60 -7.52 8.56
N ASP A 64 20.50 -7.87 9.48
CA ASP A 64 21.94 -7.84 9.24
C ASP A 64 22.37 -8.73 8.05
N ALA A 65 21.66 -9.83 7.83
CA ALA A 65 21.89 -10.72 6.71
C ALA A 65 21.47 -10.06 5.38
N GLU A 66 20.32 -9.39 5.36
CA GLU A 66 19.83 -8.65 4.19
C GLU A 66 20.73 -7.44 3.90
N CYS A 67 21.22 -6.71 4.92
CA CYS A 67 22.16 -5.60 4.73
C CYS A 67 23.43 -6.07 3.98
N LYS A 68 23.96 -7.24 4.32
CA LYS A 68 25.13 -7.80 3.61
C LYS A 68 24.81 -8.12 2.15
N VAL A 69 23.64 -8.70 1.88
CA VAL A 69 23.21 -9.04 0.51
C VAL A 69 23.04 -7.79 -0.33
N TRP A 70 22.42 -6.75 0.24
CA TRP A 70 22.10 -5.51 -0.48
C TRP A 70 23.24 -4.47 -0.40
N GLN A 71 24.35 -4.81 0.27
CA GLN A 71 25.53 -3.92 0.44
C GLN A 71 25.13 -2.55 1.01
N VAL A 72 24.32 -2.58 2.06
CA VAL A 72 23.79 -1.40 2.73
C VAL A 72 24.39 -1.35 4.14
N GLU A 73 24.87 -0.17 4.53
CA GLU A 73 25.13 0.15 5.92
C GLU A 73 23.86 0.78 6.48
N GLN A 74 23.21 0.08 7.40
CA GLN A 74 22.01 0.57 8.06
C GLN A 74 22.37 1.04 9.45
N GLU A 75 21.97 2.27 9.80
CA GLU A 75 22.02 2.71 11.18
C GLU A 75 21.04 1.84 12.00
N LEU A 76 21.61 1.04 12.90
CA LEU A 76 20.81 0.27 13.83
C LEU A 76 20.04 1.24 14.73
N SER A 77 18.77 1.04 14.87
CA SER A 77 17.97 1.77 15.86
C SER A 77 18.56 1.43 17.25
N ASP A 78 19.03 2.46 17.97
CA ASP A 78 19.51 2.32 19.36
C ASP A 78 18.40 1.94 20.35
N LYS A 79 17.15 1.91 19.89
CA LYS A 79 16.01 1.47 20.71
C LYS A 79 16.09 -0.04 20.91
N PRO A 80 16.09 -0.53 22.16
CA PRO A 80 16.17 -1.95 22.45
C PRO A 80 15.02 -2.69 21.75
N ARG A 81 15.35 -3.82 21.13
CA ARG A 81 14.37 -4.74 20.51
C ARG A 81 13.60 -5.54 21.58
N ASP A 82 13.25 -4.90 22.69
CA ASP A 82 12.44 -5.52 23.72
C ASP A 82 11.02 -5.74 23.17
N GLU A 83 10.65 -7.00 23.07
CA GLU A 83 9.32 -7.38 22.57
C GLU A 83 8.22 -7.28 23.64
N GLN A 84 8.55 -6.87 24.87
CA GLN A 84 7.58 -6.76 25.97
C GLN A 84 6.40 -5.86 25.65
N TRP A 85 6.61 -4.82 24.80
CA TRP A 85 5.53 -3.95 24.34
C TRP A 85 4.43 -4.70 23.57
N LEU A 86 4.75 -5.82 22.89
CA LEU A 86 3.75 -6.65 22.21
C LEU A 86 2.73 -7.24 23.19
N GLU A 87 3.15 -7.50 24.42
CA GLU A 87 2.28 -8.04 25.47
C GLU A 87 1.31 -6.98 26.01
N THR A 88 1.61 -5.69 25.81
CA THR A 88 0.73 -4.59 26.20
C THR A 88 -0.39 -4.36 25.20
N ILE A 89 -0.29 -4.90 23.98
CA ILE A 89 -1.34 -4.78 22.97
C ILE A 89 -2.53 -5.64 23.35
N THR A 90 -3.70 -5.02 23.41
CA THR A 90 -4.99 -5.68 23.61
C THR A 90 -5.76 -5.82 22.30
N GLN A 91 -6.81 -6.62 22.29
CA GLN A 91 -7.67 -6.80 21.12
C GLN A 91 -8.40 -5.52 20.68
N GLU A 92 -8.57 -4.57 21.60
CA GLU A 92 -9.25 -3.28 21.36
C GLU A 92 -8.32 -2.22 20.76
N ASP A 93 -7.01 -2.40 20.90
CA ASP A 93 -6.03 -1.42 20.43
C ASP A 93 -5.97 -1.40 18.90
N THR A 94 -5.78 -0.20 18.37
CA THR A 94 -5.52 0.02 16.95
C THR A 94 -4.02 0.18 16.73
N VAL A 95 -3.47 -0.62 15.83
CA VAL A 95 -2.06 -0.56 15.44
C VAL A 95 -1.94 -0.13 13.98
N VAL A 96 -1.14 0.91 13.73
CA VAL A 96 -0.73 1.32 12.38
C VAL A 96 0.66 0.75 12.14
N CYS A 97 0.76 -0.29 11.34
CA CYS A 97 2.03 -0.88 10.92
C CYS A 97 2.61 -0.11 9.74
N VAL A 98 3.82 0.44 9.86
CA VAL A 98 4.51 1.15 8.77
C VAL A 98 5.72 0.35 8.34
N LEU A 99 5.55 -0.38 7.25
CA LEU A 99 6.45 -1.41 6.77
C LEU A 99 6.89 -1.11 5.33
N GLY A 100 8.00 -1.67 4.89
CA GLY A 100 8.41 -1.44 3.51
C GLY A 100 9.77 -2.01 3.14
N GLU A 101 10.14 -1.81 1.88
CA GLU A 101 11.45 -2.11 1.34
C GLU A 101 12.44 -0.99 1.68
N HIS A 102 13.71 -1.34 1.88
CA HIS A 102 14.80 -0.37 1.82
C HIS A 102 14.92 0.19 0.39
N GLU A 103 15.42 1.43 0.23
CA GLU A 103 15.55 2.05 -1.11
C GLU A 103 16.44 1.23 -2.06
N SER A 104 17.49 0.57 -1.53
CA SER A 104 18.40 -0.29 -2.31
C SER A 104 17.71 -1.52 -2.89
N GLN A 105 16.54 -1.90 -2.39
CA GLN A 105 15.82 -3.09 -2.85
C GLN A 105 14.96 -2.83 -4.10
N SER A 106 14.88 -1.58 -4.58
CA SER A 106 14.15 -1.22 -5.80
C SER A 106 14.94 -0.24 -6.66
N GLY A 107 14.76 -0.33 -7.98
CA GLY A 107 15.48 0.48 -8.96
C GLY A 107 16.61 -0.27 -9.67
N GLU A 108 17.64 0.45 -10.12
CA GLU A 108 18.77 -0.12 -10.83
C GLU A 108 19.58 -1.08 -9.94
N ALA A 109 20.01 -2.19 -10.51
CA ALA A 109 20.75 -3.26 -9.83
C ALA A 109 20.02 -3.89 -8.63
N ALA A 110 18.67 -3.78 -8.59
CA ALA A 110 17.84 -4.27 -7.50
C ALA A 110 16.79 -5.28 -7.98
N SER A 111 17.16 -6.19 -8.88
CA SER A 111 16.28 -7.28 -9.31
C SER A 111 16.01 -8.25 -8.16
N ARG A 112 14.75 -8.62 -7.96
CA ARG A 112 14.30 -9.52 -6.90
C ARG A 112 13.43 -10.64 -7.48
N ALA A 113 13.73 -11.87 -7.06
CA ALA A 113 12.89 -13.04 -7.37
C ALA A 113 11.73 -13.18 -6.36
N PHE A 114 11.96 -12.84 -5.09
CA PHE A 114 10.92 -12.87 -4.06
C PHE A 114 10.41 -11.44 -3.81
N LEU A 115 9.14 -11.23 -4.07
CA LEU A 115 8.48 -9.91 -3.93
C LEU A 115 7.84 -9.77 -2.54
N THR A 116 8.60 -10.06 -1.49
CA THR A 116 8.11 -10.00 -0.11
C THR A 116 8.70 -8.82 0.66
N LEU A 117 8.05 -8.40 1.73
CA LEU A 117 8.68 -7.53 2.72
C LEU A 117 9.90 -8.21 3.35
N PRO A 118 10.87 -7.46 3.89
CA PRO A 118 11.95 -8.00 4.69
C PRO A 118 11.46 -8.91 5.82
N GLU A 119 12.23 -9.94 6.15
CA GLU A 119 11.78 -11.03 7.01
C GLU A 119 11.41 -10.55 8.43
N GLU A 120 12.25 -9.71 9.05
CA GLU A 120 11.98 -9.19 10.39
C GLU A 120 10.65 -8.41 10.46
N GLN A 121 10.32 -7.68 9.41
CA GLN A 121 9.07 -6.93 9.32
C GLN A 121 7.85 -7.88 9.17
N GLN A 122 8.00 -8.98 8.44
CA GLN A 122 6.94 -9.99 8.35
C GLN A 122 6.70 -10.63 9.71
N VAL A 123 7.76 -10.99 10.43
CA VAL A 123 7.66 -11.55 11.79
C VAL A 123 7.00 -10.57 12.75
N LEU A 124 7.41 -9.30 12.73
CA LEU A 124 6.79 -8.25 13.54
C LEU A 124 5.29 -8.13 13.26
N PHE A 125 4.92 -8.06 11.98
CA PHE A 125 3.51 -7.96 11.57
C PHE A 125 2.67 -9.14 12.06
N GLU A 126 3.19 -10.37 11.94
CA GLU A 126 2.49 -11.57 12.40
C GLU A 126 2.27 -11.54 13.91
N LYS A 127 3.28 -11.16 14.71
CA LYS A 127 3.17 -11.01 16.17
C LYS A 127 2.11 -9.96 16.57
N ILE A 128 2.06 -8.82 15.87
CA ILE A 128 1.01 -7.82 16.09
C ILE A 128 -0.37 -8.39 15.74
N ALA A 129 -0.48 -9.12 14.63
CA ALA A 129 -1.74 -9.69 14.16
C ALA A 129 -2.28 -10.83 15.04
N GLU A 130 -1.46 -11.41 15.90
CA GLU A 130 -1.88 -12.34 16.96
C GLU A 130 -2.55 -11.62 18.14
N ARG A 131 -2.24 -10.33 18.35
CA ARG A 131 -2.74 -9.54 19.49
C ARG A 131 -4.02 -8.77 19.16
N THR A 132 -4.11 -8.14 17.99
CA THR A 132 -5.26 -7.34 17.58
C THR A 132 -5.68 -7.61 16.13
N ARG A 133 -6.95 -7.35 15.84
CA ARG A 133 -7.50 -7.33 14.48
C ARG A 133 -7.66 -5.90 13.93
N ASN A 134 -7.41 -4.89 14.76
CA ASN A 134 -7.56 -3.50 14.35
C ASN A 134 -6.25 -2.96 13.77
N ILE A 135 -5.81 -3.55 12.65
CA ILE A 135 -4.54 -3.20 12.00
C ILE A 135 -4.80 -2.36 10.76
N VAL A 136 -4.07 -1.27 10.66
CA VAL A 136 -3.87 -0.47 9.45
C VAL A 136 -2.44 -0.69 9.01
N THR A 137 -2.19 -1.09 7.77
CA THR A 137 -0.82 -1.24 7.26
C THR A 137 -0.54 -0.20 6.18
N VAL A 138 0.54 0.54 6.37
CA VAL A 138 1.13 1.44 5.38
C VAL A 138 2.36 0.76 4.80
N VAL A 139 2.41 0.65 3.47
CA VAL A 139 3.49 -0.04 2.75
C VAL A 139 4.32 0.97 1.97
N ILE A 140 5.61 1.07 2.32
CA ILE A 140 6.60 1.89 1.63
C ILE A 140 7.41 0.97 0.71
N ALA A 141 7.26 1.11 -0.60
CA ALA A 141 7.96 0.25 -1.55
C ALA A 141 8.09 0.90 -2.93
N GLY A 142 9.11 0.52 -3.68
CA GLY A 142 9.32 0.99 -5.04
C GLY A 142 8.73 0.05 -6.10
N ARG A 143 8.04 -1.01 -5.69
CA ARG A 143 7.43 -2.04 -6.56
C ARG A 143 6.20 -2.67 -5.92
N PRO A 144 5.34 -3.35 -6.70
CA PRO A 144 4.33 -4.25 -6.16
C PRO A 144 4.97 -5.39 -5.37
N LEU A 145 4.43 -5.69 -4.21
CA LEU A 145 4.88 -6.78 -3.35
C LEU A 145 3.76 -7.83 -3.17
N ASP A 146 4.13 -9.01 -2.71
CA ASP A 146 3.17 -9.99 -2.20
C ASP A 146 2.61 -9.48 -0.86
N LEU A 147 1.41 -8.95 -0.92
CA LEU A 147 0.72 -8.36 0.23
C LEU A 147 -0.42 -9.24 0.75
N ARG A 148 -0.49 -10.54 0.37
CA ARG A 148 -1.58 -11.43 0.78
C ARG A 148 -1.80 -11.44 2.29
N ARG A 149 -0.74 -11.74 3.05
CA ARG A 149 -0.81 -11.85 4.51
C ARG A 149 -1.21 -10.53 5.16
N ILE A 150 -0.67 -9.43 4.65
CA ILE A 150 -1.04 -8.09 5.09
C ILE A 150 -2.50 -7.81 4.76
N SER A 151 -2.94 -8.11 3.54
CA SER A 151 -4.31 -7.88 3.10
C SER A 151 -5.32 -8.71 3.90
N GLU A 152 -4.99 -9.95 4.25
CA GLU A 152 -5.86 -10.82 5.06
C GLU A 152 -6.06 -10.31 6.49
N LYS A 153 -4.97 -9.87 7.13
CA LYS A 153 -4.94 -9.56 8.56
C LYS A 153 -5.18 -8.09 8.88
N SER A 154 -4.99 -7.18 7.92
CA SER A 154 -5.23 -5.75 8.13
C SER A 154 -6.65 -5.35 7.74
N LYS A 155 -7.29 -4.50 8.52
CA LYS A 155 -8.57 -3.85 8.16
C LYS A 155 -8.40 -2.76 7.11
N ALA A 156 -7.23 -2.11 7.04
CA ALA A 156 -6.90 -1.18 5.98
C ALA A 156 -5.46 -1.36 5.51
N VAL A 157 -5.23 -1.13 4.21
CA VAL A 157 -3.90 -1.13 3.60
C VAL A 157 -3.76 0.12 2.76
N ILE A 158 -2.70 0.88 3.00
CA ILE A 158 -2.30 2.06 2.24
C ILE A 158 -1.00 1.72 1.51
N MET A 159 -1.01 1.75 0.19
CA MET A 159 0.20 1.66 -0.62
C MET A 159 0.75 3.07 -0.81
N ALA A 160 1.78 3.42 -0.07
CA ALA A 160 2.36 4.76 -0.07
C ALA A 160 3.48 4.92 -1.11
N TRP A 161 3.95 3.84 -1.70
CA TRP A 161 5.08 3.82 -2.63
C TRP A 161 6.34 4.43 -1.99
N ARG A 162 7.06 5.26 -2.73
CA ARG A 162 8.12 6.14 -2.24
C ARG A 162 7.56 7.56 -2.16
N PRO A 163 7.01 7.97 -1.02
CA PRO A 163 6.15 9.16 -0.97
C PRO A 163 6.92 10.49 -0.97
N GLY A 164 8.25 10.45 -0.88
CA GLY A 164 9.08 11.65 -0.97
C GLY A 164 9.15 12.46 0.33
N THR A 165 9.67 13.68 0.24
CA THR A 165 9.99 14.55 1.39
C THR A 165 8.80 14.77 2.34
N MET A 166 7.59 14.94 1.79
CA MET A 166 6.37 15.18 2.59
C MET A 166 5.62 13.89 2.91
N GLY A 167 6.25 12.72 2.72
CA GLY A 167 5.61 11.42 2.82
C GLY A 167 5.01 11.12 4.18
N ALA A 168 5.75 11.39 5.25
CA ALA A 168 5.27 11.18 6.61
C ALA A 168 4.02 12.03 6.92
N GLU A 169 4.04 13.31 6.53
CA GLU A 169 2.91 14.21 6.73
C GLU A 169 1.67 13.74 5.96
N ALA A 170 1.83 13.36 4.69
CA ALA A 170 0.74 12.86 3.87
C ALA A 170 0.13 11.56 4.44
N ILE A 171 0.97 10.63 4.90
CA ILE A 171 0.52 9.38 5.54
C ILE A 171 -0.30 9.67 6.79
N VAL A 172 0.22 10.51 7.70
CA VAL A 172 -0.48 10.88 8.95
C VAL A 172 -1.81 11.57 8.63
N ASP A 173 -1.82 12.50 7.68
CA ASP A 173 -3.04 13.24 7.32
C ASP A 173 -4.10 12.34 6.67
N ILE A 174 -3.70 11.36 5.86
CA ILE A 174 -4.61 10.35 5.33
C ILE A 174 -5.14 9.48 6.47
N VAL A 175 -4.28 8.95 7.33
CA VAL A 175 -4.70 8.03 8.40
C VAL A 175 -5.73 8.68 9.33
N TYR A 176 -5.58 9.96 9.62
CA TYR A 176 -6.51 10.70 10.48
C TYR A 176 -7.58 11.51 9.71
N GLY A 177 -7.71 11.32 8.41
CA GLY A 177 -8.78 11.91 7.60
C GLY A 177 -8.68 13.41 7.38
N ARG A 178 -7.51 14.01 7.58
CA ARG A 178 -7.27 15.43 7.25
C ARG A 178 -7.18 15.63 5.73
N ILE A 179 -6.75 14.59 5.03
CA ILE A 179 -6.74 14.50 3.57
C ILE A 179 -7.52 13.25 3.16
N ASN A 180 -8.41 13.40 2.19
CA ASN A 180 -9.12 12.29 1.58
C ASN A 180 -8.26 11.71 0.45
N PRO A 181 -7.89 10.40 0.50
CA PRO A 181 -7.08 9.79 -0.55
C PRO A 181 -7.85 9.73 -1.88
N SER A 182 -7.19 10.10 -2.97
CA SER A 182 -7.72 10.02 -4.35
C SER A 182 -6.86 9.16 -5.28
N GLY A 183 -5.69 8.71 -4.82
CA GLY A 183 -4.75 7.94 -5.62
C GLY A 183 -5.32 6.58 -6.04
N LYS A 184 -5.05 6.18 -7.28
CA LYS A 184 -5.34 4.86 -7.81
C LYS A 184 -4.04 4.13 -8.14
N LEU A 185 -4.05 2.80 -8.02
CA LEU A 185 -2.89 1.99 -8.36
C LEU A 185 -2.55 2.14 -9.86
N SER A 186 -1.31 2.49 -10.14
CA SER A 186 -0.76 2.56 -11.51
C SER A 186 -0.18 1.23 -12.02
N VAL A 187 -0.33 0.18 -11.22
CA VAL A 187 0.11 -1.19 -11.51
C VAL A 187 -0.73 -2.16 -10.68
N SER A 188 -0.96 -3.36 -11.20
CA SER A 188 -1.63 -4.43 -10.45
C SER A 188 -0.73 -4.97 -9.33
N ILE A 189 -1.29 -5.25 -8.16
CA ILE A 189 -0.62 -5.97 -7.07
C ILE A 189 -0.95 -7.45 -7.21
N PRO A 190 0.05 -8.33 -7.41
CA PRO A 190 -0.17 -9.76 -7.58
C PRO A 190 -0.54 -10.44 -6.25
N TRP A 191 -1.13 -11.62 -6.32
CA TRP A 191 -1.26 -12.53 -5.17
C TRP A 191 0.09 -13.06 -4.71
N CYS A 192 0.97 -13.37 -5.67
CA CYS A 192 2.32 -13.87 -5.40
C CYS A 192 3.20 -13.69 -6.63
N VAL A 193 4.49 -13.95 -6.49
CA VAL A 193 5.46 -13.85 -7.59
C VAL A 193 5.13 -14.76 -8.79
N GLY A 194 4.49 -15.91 -8.56
CA GLY A 194 4.08 -16.82 -9.62
C GLY A 194 3.01 -16.27 -10.57
N GLN A 195 2.36 -15.15 -10.19
CA GLN A 195 1.37 -14.46 -11.02
C GLN A 195 1.99 -13.36 -11.90
N VAL A 196 3.28 -13.04 -11.72
CA VAL A 196 3.96 -11.97 -12.46
C VAL A 196 4.52 -12.50 -13.78
N PRO A 197 4.33 -11.78 -14.91
CA PRO A 197 3.66 -10.49 -15.05
C PRO A 197 2.13 -10.61 -14.98
N ILE A 198 1.46 -9.60 -14.43
CA ILE A 198 0.01 -9.48 -14.45
C ILE A 198 -0.37 -8.05 -14.86
N SER A 199 -1.00 -7.92 -16.01
CA SER A 199 -1.36 -6.64 -16.61
C SER A 199 -2.86 -6.54 -16.82
N TYR A 200 -3.43 -5.35 -16.76
CA TYR A 200 -4.85 -5.14 -17.04
C TYR A 200 -5.19 -5.34 -18.53
N TRP A 201 -4.19 -5.32 -19.42
CA TRP A 201 -4.35 -5.55 -20.87
C TRP A 201 -3.94 -6.95 -21.31
N ASP A 202 -3.89 -7.92 -20.40
CA ASP A 202 -3.48 -9.29 -20.76
C ASP A 202 -4.38 -9.86 -21.87
N VAL A 203 -3.73 -10.42 -22.88
CA VAL A 203 -4.43 -11.05 -24.01
C VAL A 203 -5.07 -12.35 -23.56
N LYS A 204 -6.36 -12.51 -23.84
CA LYS A 204 -7.08 -13.76 -23.56
C LYS A 204 -6.46 -14.90 -24.37
N THR A 205 -6.11 -15.98 -23.68
CA THR A 205 -5.63 -17.22 -24.30
C THR A 205 -6.79 -18.16 -24.62
N GLY A 206 -6.54 -19.30 -25.30
CA GLY A 206 -7.55 -20.36 -25.48
C GLY A 206 -8.08 -20.89 -24.14
N HIS A 207 -9.27 -21.48 -24.13
CA HIS A 207 -9.92 -21.99 -22.90
C HIS A 207 -10.11 -20.94 -21.80
N ILE A 208 -10.64 -19.79 -22.20
CA ILE A 208 -10.87 -18.65 -21.31
C ILE A 208 -11.73 -19.07 -20.12
N LEU A 209 -11.33 -18.66 -18.93
CA LEU A 209 -12.12 -18.81 -17.72
C LEU A 209 -13.37 -17.91 -17.79
N THR A 210 -14.53 -18.52 -17.59
CA THR A 210 -15.84 -17.85 -17.45
C THR A 210 -16.54 -18.35 -16.20
N GLU A 211 -17.64 -17.73 -15.80
CA GLU A 211 -18.46 -18.22 -14.66
C GLU A 211 -18.96 -19.64 -14.92
N ASP A 212 -19.39 -19.94 -16.16
CA ASP A 212 -19.96 -21.24 -16.53
C ASP A 212 -18.96 -22.40 -16.53
N ASN A 213 -17.66 -22.11 -16.67
CA ASN A 213 -16.60 -23.12 -16.75
C ASN A 213 -15.60 -23.04 -15.59
N SER A 214 -15.93 -22.31 -14.54
CA SER A 214 -15.04 -22.04 -13.40
C SER A 214 -14.55 -23.32 -12.68
N GLU A 215 -15.29 -24.42 -12.75
CA GLU A 215 -14.91 -25.71 -12.15
C GLU A 215 -14.10 -26.59 -13.12
N ASN A 216 -14.03 -26.25 -14.40
CA ASN A 216 -13.30 -27.05 -15.38
C ASN A 216 -11.79 -26.79 -15.24
N ARG A 217 -11.04 -27.84 -14.85
CA ARG A 217 -9.58 -27.75 -14.68
C ARG A 217 -8.79 -27.49 -15.97
N PHE A 218 -9.41 -27.64 -17.12
CA PHE A 218 -8.77 -27.41 -18.43
C PHE A 218 -8.95 -25.98 -18.95
N THR A 219 -9.50 -25.08 -18.12
CA THR A 219 -9.53 -23.65 -18.41
C THR A 219 -8.17 -23.01 -18.10
N SER A 220 -7.88 -21.88 -18.74
CA SER A 220 -6.66 -21.10 -18.51
C SER A 220 -6.74 -20.38 -17.16
N ARG A 221 -6.38 -21.10 -16.08
CA ARG A 221 -6.44 -20.55 -14.71
C ARG A 221 -5.35 -21.12 -13.80
N TYR A 222 -5.09 -20.39 -12.73
CA TYR A 222 -4.40 -20.94 -11.55
C TYR A 222 -5.37 -21.85 -10.78
N MET A 223 -4.84 -22.90 -10.18
CA MET A 223 -5.65 -23.85 -9.39
C MET A 223 -5.72 -23.46 -7.91
N ASP A 224 -4.81 -22.60 -7.47
CA ASP A 224 -4.56 -22.28 -6.05
C ASP A 224 -4.75 -20.79 -5.72
N ILE A 225 -4.83 -19.93 -6.73
CA ILE A 225 -5.12 -18.51 -6.57
C ILE A 225 -6.12 -18.03 -7.65
N PRO A 226 -6.81 -16.90 -7.46
CA PRO A 226 -7.60 -16.27 -8.51
C PRO A 226 -6.75 -15.82 -9.70
N ASN A 227 -7.32 -15.83 -10.90
CA ASN A 227 -6.68 -15.23 -12.08
C ASN A 227 -6.57 -13.70 -11.98
N THR A 228 -7.50 -13.07 -11.26
CA THR A 228 -7.47 -11.62 -11.01
C THR A 228 -6.36 -11.28 -10.01
N PRO A 229 -5.73 -10.10 -10.10
CA PRO A 229 -4.75 -9.67 -9.11
C PRO A 229 -5.38 -9.49 -7.71
N LEU A 230 -4.54 -9.41 -6.68
CA LEU A 230 -4.96 -9.05 -5.33
C LEU A 230 -5.60 -7.66 -5.30
N TYR A 231 -4.97 -6.70 -5.97
CA TYR A 231 -5.52 -5.37 -6.25
C TYR A 231 -5.23 -5.00 -7.70
N PRO A 232 -6.25 -4.72 -8.52
CA PRO A 232 -6.05 -4.41 -9.93
C PRO A 232 -5.46 -3.01 -10.15
N PHE A 233 -4.88 -2.80 -11.33
CA PHE A 233 -4.60 -1.47 -11.87
C PHE A 233 -5.86 -0.59 -11.76
N GLY A 234 -5.68 0.67 -11.42
CA GLY A 234 -6.80 1.60 -11.26
C GLY A 234 -7.55 1.49 -9.93
N TYR A 235 -7.25 0.48 -9.10
CA TYR A 235 -7.91 0.33 -7.80
C TYR A 235 -7.44 1.37 -6.79
N GLY A 236 -8.38 1.97 -6.07
CA GLY A 236 -8.12 2.86 -4.94
C GLY A 236 -9.43 3.34 -4.33
N LEU A 237 -9.46 3.48 -3.02
CA LEU A 237 -10.63 3.90 -2.24
C LEU A 237 -10.49 5.35 -1.79
N SER A 238 -11.61 5.99 -1.54
CA SER A 238 -11.76 7.33 -0.99
C SER A 238 -12.53 7.27 0.33
N TYR A 239 -12.53 8.34 1.11
CA TYR A 239 -13.40 8.52 2.28
C TYR A 239 -14.79 9.05 1.89
N THR A 240 -15.03 9.25 0.61
CA THR A 240 -16.32 9.62 0.04
C THR A 240 -16.66 8.73 -1.14
N GLU A 241 -17.85 8.84 -1.67
CA GLU A 241 -18.32 8.08 -2.82
C GLU A 241 -18.57 9.02 -3.99
N PHE A 242 -18.28 8.54 -5.19
CA PHE A 242 -18.53 9.26 -6.43
C PHE A 242 -19.44 8.43 -7.32
N ASP A 243 -20.44 9.09 -7.88
CA ASP A 243 -21.25 8.55 -8.96
C ASP A 243 -20.74 9.08 -10.31
N ILE A 244 -20.56 8.19 -11.28
CA ILE A 244 -20.19 8.54 -12.66
C ILE A 244 -21.34 8.13 -13.55
N SER A 245 -22.03 9.11 -14.09
CA SER A 245 -23.27 8.92 -14.86
C SER A 245 -23.25 9.70 -16.19
N ASP A 246 -24.31 9.53 -16.96
CA ASP A 246 -24.55 10.22 -18.23
C ASP A 246 -23.37 10.11 -19.21
N ILE A 247 -22.85 8.87 -19.35
CA ILE A 247 -21.71 8.61 -20.22
C ILE A 247 -22.18 8.72 -21.67
N ASP A 248 -21.60 9.68 -22.42
CA ASP A 248 -21.81 9.89 -23.84
C ASP A 248 -20.48 9.75 -24.60
N VAL A 249 -20.53 8.98 -25.68
CA VAL A 249 -19.32 8.69 -26.50
C VAL A 249 -19.65 9.10 -27.96
N GLN A 250 -18.86 10.05 -28.45
CA GLN A 250 -19.06 10.58 -29.83
C GLN A 250 -17.75 10.45 -30.61
N ILE A 251 -17.88 10.16 -31.91
CA ILE A 251 -16.74 10.21 -32.83
C ILE A 251 -16.83 11.55 -33.57
N GLY A 252 -15.87 12.42 -33.34
CA GLY A 252 -15.79 13.73 -33.96
C GLY A 252 -15.47 13.67 -35.48
N GLN A 253 -15.65 14.76 -36.17
CA GLN A 253 -15.30 14.88 -37.60
C GLN A 253 -13.79 14.72 -37.83
N ASP A 254 -12.99 14.99 -36.79
CA ASP A 254 -11.54 14.78 -36.75
C ASP A 254 -11.14 13.32 -36.49
N LYS A 255 -12.12 12.41 -36.44
CA LYS A 255 -11.97 10.98 -36.13
C LYS A 255 -11.45 10.70 -34.70
N LYS A 256 -11.52 11.67 -33.79
CA LYS A 256 -11.23 11.47 -32.38
C LYS A 256 -12.48 11.01 -31.64
N VAL A 257 -12.26 10.20 -30.62
CA VAL A 257 -13.30 9.77 -29.70
C VAL A 257 -13.41 10.81 -28.58
N HIS A 258 -14.57 11.35 -28.39
CA HIS A 258 -14.91 12.26 -27.30
C HIS A 258 -15.78 11.52 -26.30
N VAL A 259 -15.36 11.50 -25.05
CA VAL A 259 -16.10 10.88 -23.95
C VAL A 259 -16.50 11.98 -22.97
N HIS A 260 -17.77 12.06 -22.66
CA HIS A 260 -18.32 12.96 -21.66
C HIS A 260 -19.01 12.15 -20.57
N CYS A 261 -18.89 12.58 -19.32
CA CYS A 261 -19.62 12.01 -18.20
C CYS A 261 -19.85 13.07 -17.12
N ASN A 262 -20.85 12.84 -16.28
CA ASN A 262 -21.03 13.58 -15.04
C ASN A 262 -20.33 12.85 -13.91
N VAL A 263 -19.63 13.59 -13.05
CA VAL A 263 -18.99 13.07 -11.82
C VAL A 263 -19.58 13.80 -10.64
N CYS A 264 -20.26 13.09 -9.78
CA CYS A 264 -20.92 13.64 -8.60
C CYS A 264 -20.35 13.02 -7.32
N ASN A 265 -19.91 13.85 -6.38
CA ASN A 265 -19.58 13.38 -5.04
C ASN A 265 -20.90 13.19 -4.27
N THR A 266 -21.25 11.94 -3.99
CA THR A 266 -22.51 11.55 -3.31
C THR A 266 -22.33 11.36 -1.81
N GLY A 267 -21.08 11.41 -1.29
CA GLY A 267 -20.80 11.30 0.14
C GLY A 267 -20.68 12.65 0.84
N ASN A 268 -20.19 12.61 2.07
CA ASN A 268 -20.16 13.77 2.98
C ASN A 268 -18.77 14.40 3.15
N VAL A 269 -17.75 13.87 2.46
CA VAL A 269 -16.37 14.35 2.57
C VAL A 269 -15.95 14.90 1.21
N ALA A 270 -15.34 16.07 1.20
CA ALA A 270 -14.74 16.62 -0.01
C ALA A 270 -13.63 15.69 -0.53
N GLY A 271 -13.54 15.54 -1.85
CA GLY A 271 -12.53 14.65 -2.43
C GLY A 271 -12.40 14.87 -3.94
N ALA A 272 -11.41 14.18 -4.50
CA ALA A 272 -11.18 14.08 -5.93
C ALA A 272 -11.28 12.62 -6.38
N GLU A 273 -11.68 12.40 -7.62
CA GLU A 273 -11.76 11.08 -8.23
C GLU A 273 -10.97 11.04 -9.54
N VAL A 274 -10.37 9.90 -9.83
CA VAL A 274 -9.71 9.64 -11.11
C VAL A 274 -10.65 8.89 -12.01
N VAL A 275 -11.21 9.59 -12.99
CA VAL A 275 -12.06 8.96 -14.02
C VAL A 275 -11.15 8.18 -14.97
N GLN A 276 -11.40 6.87 -15.08
CA GLN A 276 -10.61 5.96 -15.90
C GLN A 276 -11.42 5.56 -17.12
N CYS A 277 -10.87 5.80 -18.32
CA CYS A 277 -11.49 5.44 -19.58
C CYS A 277 -10.67 4.32 -20.23
N TYR A 278 -11.28 3.17 -20.44
CA TYR A 278 -10.67 2.02 -21.10
C TYR A 278 -11.33 1.78 -22.44
N TYR A 279 -10.54 1.36 -23.44
CA TYR A 279 -11.05 0.96 -24.73
C TYR A 279 -10.45 -0.37 -25.16
N GLU A 280 -11.20 -1.14 -25.94
CA GLU A 280 -10.75 -2.40 -26.54
C GLU A 280 -10.93 -2.29 -28.06
N THR A 281 -9.93 -2.73 -28.81
CA THR A 281 -10.04 -2.87 -30.27
C THR A 281 -10.59 -4.26 -30.60
N LEU A 282 -11.64 -4.29 -31.41
CA LEU A 282 -12.28 -5.51 -31.90
C LEU A 282 -11.39 -6.21 -32.94
#